data_ffc6bc7f0dd24ef628cc4bd6e91e4c4d
#
_entry.id   ffc6bc7f0dd24ef628cc4bd6e91e4c4d
#
_cell.length_a   1.000
_cell.length_b   1.000
_cell.length_c   1.000
_cell.angle_alpha   90.00
_cell.angle_beta   90.00
_cell.angle_gamma   90.00
#
_symmetry.space_group_name_H-M   'P 1'
#
loop_
_entity.id
_entity.type
_entity.pdbx_description
1 polymer ?
#
loop_
_entity_poly.entity_id
_entity_poly.type
_entity_poly.pdbx_seq_one_letter_code
_entity_poly.pdbx_strand_id
1 'polypeptide(L)'
;QNAKTVASDVALVKQMIKSGERVILSIAPSYYGCFDFEDVHQFAGAMKALGFYGVSETAEGAAYVTAEYHRIMQENSMKNIISTCCPSVNRLIELYYPSLVDQMAPVVSPMIAHGRLLKQSYGPGTRVVFAGPCIAKKDEAADIRHNNEIDAVLTFEELGAWLKEEHISFANAESATFLNPSSKILRMYPIEEGILASLRSRGDIGDWKLLSVSGSGACIDLCRAMERGELDHCFIEINMCRDGCVNGPGSGTDTVSRFASRVRIRDYAYEDA
;
A
#
# COMPACT_ATOMS: atom_id res chain seq x y z
N GLN A 1 19.85 -17.38 10.00
CA GLN A 1 19.02 -18.12 9.02
C GLN A 1 18.87 -17.33 7.71
N ASN A 2 19.96 -16.96 7.03
CA ASN A 2 19.92 -16.20 5.77
C ASN A 2 19.75 -17.14 4.55
N ALA A 3 18.81 -18.09 4.60
CA ALA A 3 18.62 -19.10 3.56
C ALA A 3 17.76 -18.60 2.36
N LYS A 4 17.09 -17.46 2.50
CA LYS A 4 16.26 -16.86 1.43
C LYS A 4 16.48 -15.36 1.39
N THR A 5 16.63 -14.82 0.18
CA THR A 5 16.65 -13.39 -0.11
C THR A 5 15.44 -13.01 -0.95
N VAL A 6 14.93 -11.80 -0.77
CA VAL A 6 13.89 -11.25 -1.65
C VAL A 6 14.55 -10.84 -2.97
N ALA A 7 14.00 -11.28 -4.09
CA ALA A 7 14.47 -10.85 -5.41
C ALA A 7 14.26 -9.33 -5.57
N SER A 8 15.28 -8.64 -6.09
CA SER A 8 15.22 -7.20 -6.32
C SER A 8 14.81 -6.87 -7.74
N ASP A 9 13.87 -5.94 -7.90
CA ASP A 9 13.43 -5.43 -9.21
C ASP A 9 14.20 -4.17 -9.64
N VAL A 10 15.18 -3.68 -8.84
CA VAL A 10 15.93 -2.44 -9.14
C VAL A 10 16.57 -2.48 -10.53
N ALA A 11 17.22 -3.60 -10.88
CA ALA A 11 17.85 -3.75 -12.19
C ALA A 11 16.83 -3.68 -13.36
N LEU A 12 15.65 -4.28 -13.17
CA LEU A 12 14.55 -4.21 -14.13
C LEU A 12 14.06 -2.77 -14.32
N VAL A 13 13.85 -2.05 -13.22
CA VAL A 13 13.40 -0.65 -13.26
C VAL A 13 14.45 0.26 -13.92
N LYS A 14 15.74 0.10 -13.56
CA LYS A 14 16.85 0.80 -14.24
C LYS A 14 16.86 0.55 -15.74
N GLN A 15 16.57 -0.68 -16.17
CA GLN A 15 16.48 -1.04 -17.58
C GLN A 15 15.31 -0.36 -18.28
N MET A 16 14.10 -0.35 -17.68
CA MET A 16 12.93 0.34 -18.24
C MET A 16 13.23 1.83 -18.45
N ILE A 17 13.79 2.50 -17.45
CA ILE A 17 14.16 3.92 -17.51
C ILE A 17 15.19 4.16 -18.62
N LYS A 18 16.26 3.33 -18.66
CA LYS A 18 17.33 3.45 -19.67
C LYS A 18 16.82 3.23 -21.09
N SER A 19 15.78 2.41 -21.27
CA SER A 19 15.15 2.16 -22.56
C SER A 19 14.23 3.31 -23.01
N GLY A 20 14.08 4.38 -22.22
CA GLY A 20 13.24 5.52 -22.54
C GLY A 20 11.74 5.26 -22.34
N GLU A 21 11.37 4.21 -21.60
CA GLU A 21 9.98 3.94 -21.27
C GLU A 21 9.45 5.00 -20.28
N ARG A 22 8.15 5.31 -20.36
CA ARG A 22 7.51 6.15 -19.35
C ARG A 22 7.30 5.34 -18.08
N VAL A 23 8.17 5.52 -17.09
CA VAL A 23 8.11 4.82 -15.82
C VAL A 23 7.55 5.75 -14.74
N ILE A 24 6.38 5.44 -14.21
CA ILE A 24 5.74 6.18 -13.12
C ILE A 24 5.91 5.41 -11.82
N LEU A 25 6.31 6.11 -10.76
CA LEU A 25 6.40 5.57 -9.42
C LEU A 25 5.07 5.74 -8.69
N SER A 26 4.42 4.62 -8.34
CA SER A 26 3.31 4.56 -7.38
C SER A 26 3.90 4.38 -5.98
N ILE A 27 3.87 5.42 -5.16
CA ILE A 27 4.51 5.41 -3.83
C ILE A 27 3.49 5.15 -2.72
N ALA A 28 3.74 4.14 -1.87
CA ALA A 28 2.90 3.88 -0.70
C ALA A 28 2.99 5.04 0.30
N PRO A 29 1.86 5.51 0.90
CA PRO A 29 1.85 6.68 1.78
C PRO A 29 2.78 6.59 2.99
N SER A 30 3.18 5.37 3.37
CA SER A 30 4.17 5.14 4.43
C SER A 30 5.56 5.71 4.13
N TYR A 31 5.84 6.14 2.88
CA TYR A 31 7.10 6.80 2.54
C TYR A 31 7.39 8.02 3.43
N TYR A 32 6.33 8.77 3.80
CA TYR A 32 6.44 9.95 4.65
C TYR A 32 6.95 9.64 6.07
N GLY A 33 6.64 8.45 6.56
CA GLY A 33 7.16 7.97 7.85
C GLY A 33 8.51 7.25 7.77
N CYS A 34 8.97 6.90 6.56
CA CYS A 34 10.14 6.05 6.37
C CYS A 34 11.38 6.79 5.83
N PHE A 35 11.20 7.83 5.04
CA PHE A 35 12.27 8.64 4.50
C PHE A 35 12.40 9.96 5.26
N ASP A 36 13.62 10.53 5.27
CA ASP A 36 13.93 11.78 5.95
C ASP A 36 14.11 12.90 4.90
N PHE A 37 13.06 13.72 4.76
CA PHE A 37 13.03 14.90 3.90
C PHE A 37 12.20 15.99 4.59
N GLU A 38 12.47 17.25 4.26
CA GLU A 38 11.74 18.39 4.83
C GLU A 38 10.45 18.71 4.06
N ASP A 39 10.45 18.46 2.75
CA ASP A 39 9.32 18.75 1.85
C ASP A 39 9.08 17.56 0.90
N VAL A 40 7.82 17.22 0.69
CA VAL A 40 7.40 16.15 -0.25
C VAL A 40 7.87 16.40 -1.67
N HIS A 41 8.03 17.66 -2.05
CA HIS A 41 8.55 18.04 -3.37
C HIS A 41 10.02 17.65 -3.56
N GLN A 42 10.83 17.61 -2.50
CA GLN A 42 12.21 17.09 -2.53
C GLN A 42 12.20 15.58 -2.79
N PHE A 43 11.25 14.84 -2.18
CA PHE A 43 11.09 13.41 -2.46
C PHE A 43 10.75 13.19 -3.94
N ALA A 44 9.75 13.90 -4.47
CA ALA A 44 9.38 13.79 -5.88
C ALA A 44 10.53 14.13 -6.82
N GLY A 45 11.31 15.16 -6.47
CA GLY A 45 12.51 15.58 -7.22
C GLY A 45 13.60 14.51 -7.23
N ALA A 46 13.88 13.87 -6.08
CA ALA A 46 14.83 12.77 -5.99
C ALA A 46 14.42 11.57 -6.86
N MET A 47 13.12 11.26 -6.92
CA MET A 47 12.61 10.21 -7.82
C MET A 47 12.79 10.58 -9.30
N LYS A 48 12.58 11.86 -9.66
CA LYS A 48 12.88 12.35 -11.01
C LYS A 48 14.37 12.26 -11.34
N ALA A 49 15.25 12.56 -10.38
CA ALA A 49 16.69 12.40 -10.55
C ALA A 49 17.12 10.93 -10.76
N LEU A 50 16.38 9.94 -10.21
CA LEU A 50 16.54 8.52 -10.54
C LEU A 50 16.06 8.16 -11.95
N GLY A 51 15.35 9.06 -12.64
CA GLY A 51 14.86 8.88 -13.99
C GLY A 51 13.38 8.50 -14.12
N PHE A 52 12.63 8.47 -13.01
CA PHE A 52 11.18 8.28 -13.09
C PHE A 52 10.52 9.46 -13.84
N TYR A 53 9.54 9.17 -14.68
CA TYR A 53 8.73 10.17 -15.36
C TYR A 53 8.00 11.07 -14.34
N GLY A 54 7.52 10.49 -13.28
CA GLY A 54 6.87 11.19 -12.17
C GLY A 54 6.49 10.25 -11.03
N VAL A 55 5.98 10.85 -9.97
CA VAL A 55 5.53 10.14 -8.75
C VAL A 55 4.06 10.42 -8.53
N SER A 56 3.30 9.40 -8.16
CA SER A 56 1.91 9.49 -7.73
C SER A 56 1.71 8.68 -6.45
N GLU A 57 0.91 9.19 -5.51
CA GLU A 57 0.63 8.48 -4.26
C GLU A 57 -0.36 7.34 -4.47
N THR A 58 -0.03 6.13 -3.99
CA THR A 58 -0.95 4.99 -3.99
C THR A 58 -2.25 5.25 -3.21
N ALA A 59 -2.29 6.30 -2.40
CA ALA A 59 -3.48 6.80 -1.74
C ALA A 59 -4.62 7.12 -2.73
N GLU A 60 -4.31 7.48 -3.97
CA GLU A 60 -5.29 7.64 -5.05
C GLU A 60 -6.03 6.33 -5.35
N GLY A 61 -5.29 5.21 -5.43
CA GLY A 61 -5.88 3.88 -5.56
C GLY A 61 -6.71 3.47 -4.33
N ALA A 62 -6.30 3.90 -3.13
CA ALA A 62 -7.05 3.67 -1.90
C ALA A 62 -8.43 4.35 -1.91
N ALA A 63 -8.61 5.46 -2.65
CA ALA A 63 -9.90 6.11 -2.81
C ALA A 63 -10.94 5.18 -3.46
N TYR A 64 -10.52 4.47 -4.52
CA TYR A 64 -11.38 3.53 -5.23
C TYR A 64 -11.66 2.29 -4.38
N VAL A 65 -10.67 1.77 -3.68
CA VAL A 65 -10.82 0.62 -2.77
C VAL A 65 -11.78 0.96 -1.63
N THR A 66 -11.66 2.15 -1.01
CA THR A 66 -12.57 2.61 0.04
C THR A 66 -13.99 2.78 -0.50
N ALA A 67 -14.14 3.32 -1.72
CA ALA A 67 -15.44 3.46 -2.36
C ALA A 67 -16.11 2.11 -2.57
N GLU A 68 -15.35 1.12 -3.00
CA GLU A 68 -15.86 -0.22 -3.26
C GLU A 68 -16.22 -0.95 -1.97
N TYR A 69 -15.41 -0.85 -0.92
CA TYR A 69 -15.78 -1.36 0.41
C TYR A 69 -17.08 -0.75 0.92
N HIS A 70 -17.22 0.58 0.79
CA HIS A 70 -18.44 1.27 1.19
C HIS A 70 -19.66 0.79 0.38
N ARG A 71 -19.52 0.59 -0.94
CA ARG A 71 -20.56 0.05 -1.80
C ARG A 71 -21.00 -1.35 -1.35
N ILE A 72 -20.05 -2.26 -1.07
CA ILE A 72 -20.32 -3.61 -0.58
C ILE A 72 -21.05 -3.58 0.77
N MET A 73 -20.64 -2.68 1.67
CA MET A 73 -21.33 -2.49 2.95
C MET A 73 -22.79 -2.04 2.75
N GLN A 74 -23.05 -1.12 1.81
CA GLN A 74 -24.42 -0.67 1.49
C GLN A 74 -25.27 -1.76 0.85
N GLU A 75 -24.70 -2.63 0.03
CA GLU A 75 -25.39 -3.79 -0.55
C GLU A 75 -25.80 -4.83 0.50
N ASN A 76 -25.10 -4.87 1.61
CA ASN A 76 -25.39 -5.72 2.76
C ASN A 76 -25.60 -7.22 2.40
N SER A 77 -24.83 -7.71 1.42
CA SER A 77 -24.96 -9.06 0.89
C SER A 77 -24.01 -10.08 1.56
N MET A 78 -23.05 -9.62 2.34
CA MET A 78 -22.03 -10.44 3.00
C MET A 78 -22.29 -10.53 4.52
N LYS A 79 -22.01 -11.71 5.09
CA LYS A 79 -22.12 -11.92 6.55
C LYS A 79 -21.11 -11.07 7.31
N ASN A 80 -19.85 -11.12 6.89
CA ASN A 80 -18.77 -10.25 7.33
C ASN A 80 -18.00 -9.80 6.09
N ILE A 81 -17.23 -8.72 6.20
CA ILE A 81 -16.36 -8.22 5.14
C ILE A 81 -14.94 -8.16 5.67
N ILE A 82 -14.06 -9.01 5.15
CA ILE A 82 -12.61 -8.97 5.43
C ILE A 82 -11.94 -8.10 4.37
N SER A 83 -11.20 -7.07 4.78
CA SER A 83 -10.43 -6.24 3.85
C SER A 83 -9.31 -7.05 3.17
N THR A 84 -9.08 -6.81 1.88
CA THR A 84 -8.16 -7.59 1.04
C THR A 84 -6.91 -6.82 0.61
N CYS A 85 -6.59 -5.72 1.29
CA CYS A 85 -5.43 -4.90 0.99
C CYS A 85 -4.09 -5.56 1.33
N CYS A 86 -4.08 -6.56 2.23
CA CYS A 86 -2.88 -7.25 2.69
C CYS A 86 -2.69 -8.60 2.00
N PRO A 87 -1.74 -8.75 1.04
CA PRO A 87 -1.54 -10.02 0.31
C PRO A 87 -1.18 -11.19 1.23
N SER A 88 -0.43 -10.93 2.30
CA SER A 88 -0.07 -11.98 3.26
C SER A 88 -1.27 -12.53 4.03
N VAL A 89 -2.26 -11.68 4.34
CA VAL A 89 -3.52 -12.13 4.95
C VAL A 89 -4.36 -12.89 3.93
N ASN A 90 -4.45 -12.40 2.69
CA ASN A 90 -5.18 -13.09 1.63
C ASN A 90 -4.65 -14.52 1.46
N ARG A 91 -3.32 -14.69 1.40
CA ARG A 91 -2.68 -16.02 1.34
C ARG A 91 -2.91 -16.85 2.60
N LEU A 92 -2.90 -16.25 3.79
CA LEU A 92 -3.23 -16.96 5.03
C LEU A 92 -4.64 -17.54 4.95
N ILE A 93 -5.63 -16.77 4.51
CA ILE A 93 -7.01 -17.20 4.40
C ILE A 93 -7.16 -18.26 3.30
N GLU A 94 -6.68 -17.99 2.09
CA GLU A 94 -6.78 -18.90 0.95
C GLU A 94 -6.20 -20.28 1.26
N LEU A 95 -5.08 -20.35 1.99
CA LEU A 95 -4.35 -21.61 2.24
C LEU A 95 -4.78 -22.34 3.52
N TYR A 96 -5.14 -21.62 4.56
CA TYR A 96 -5.34 -22.22 5.89
C TYR A 96 -6.75 -22.05 6.44
N TYR A 97 -7.55 -21.13 5.89
CA TYR A 97 -8.93 -20.84 6.33
C TYR A 97 -9.87 -20.71 5.13
N PRO A 98 -9.92 -21.72 4.21
CA PRO A 98 -10.68 -21.59 2.95
C PRO A 98 -12.18 -21.39 3.17
N SER A 99 -12.72 -21.75 4.32
CA SER A 99 -14.10 -21.48 4.73
C SER A 99 -14.43 -19.98 4.87
N LEU A 100 -13.40 -19.11 4.96
CA LEU A 100 -13.56 -17.67 5.11
C LEU A 100 -13.41 -16.90 3.77
N VAL A 101 -13.08 -17.58 2.68
CA VAL A 101 -12.84 -16.94 1.38
C VAL A 101 -14.06 -16.14 0.91
N ASP A 102 -15.27 -16.65 1.11
CA ASP A 102 -16.52 -15.97 0.76
C ASP A 102 -16.81 -14.72 1.60
N GLN A 103 -16.04 -14.50 2.68
CA GLN A 103 -16.10 -13.29 3.50
C GLN A 103 -15.00 -12.28 3.17
N MET A 104 -14.07 -12.62 2.30
CA MET A 104 -13.10 -11.68 1.77
C MET A 104 -13.77 -10.74 0.76
N ALA A 105 -13.56 -9.44 0.91
CA ALA A 105 -14.09 -8.48 -0.04
C ALA A 105 -13.56 -8.76 -1.45
N PRO A 106 -14.39 -8.81 -2.49
CA PRO A 106 -13.96 -9.00 -3.88
C PRO A 106 -13.35 -7.71 -4.45
N VAL A 107 -12.36 -7.16 -3.76
CA VAL A 107 -11.73 -5.86 -4.06
C VAL A 107 -10.22 -6.05 -4.16
N VAL A 108 -9.63 -5.47 -5.20
CA VAL A 108 -8.17 -5.44 -5.37
C VAL A 108 -7.53 -4.48 -4.37
N SER A 109 -6.22 -4.65 -4.13
CA SER A 109 -5.51 -3.73 -3.24
C SER A 109 -5.35 -2.32 -3.87
N PRO A 110 -5.07 -1.29 -3.04
CA PRO A 110 -4.75 0.05 -3.53
C PRO A 110 -3.61 0.09 -4.56
N MET A 111 -2.61 -0.79 -4.43
CA MET A 111 -1.52 -0.91 -5.40
C MET A 111 -2.03 -1.28 -6.79
N ILE A 112 -2.85 -2.31 -6.88
CA ILE A 112 -3.41 -2.79 -8.15
C ILE A 112 -4.40 -1.77 -8.73
N ALA A 113 -5.29 -1.20 -7.88
CA ALA A 113 -6.22 -0.16 -8.31
C ALA A 113 -5.49 1.06 -8.89
N HIS A 114 -4.42 1.50 -8.24
CA HIS A 114 -3.62 2.62 -8.68
C HIS A 114 -2.85 2.33 -9.98
N GLY A 115 -2.32 1.12 -10.13
CA GLY A 115 -1.70 0.68 -11.39
C GLY A 115 -2.65 0.81 -12.59
N ARG A 116 -3.90 0.35 -12.44
CA ARG A 116 -4.96 0.50 -13.44
C ARG A 116 -5.21 1.96 -13.79
N LEU A 117 -5.38 2.81 -12.76
CA LEU A 117 -5.59 4.24 -12.95
C LEU A 117 -4.47 4.91 -13.72
N LEU A 118 -3.23 4.66 -13.34
CA LEU A 118 -2.07 5.25 -14.00
C LEU A 118 -1.97 4.81 -15.45
N LYS A 119 -2.19 3.52 -15.75
CA LYS A 119 -2.19 3.02 -17.14
C LYS A 119 -3.36 3.56 -17.96
N GLN A 120 -4.53 3.79 -17.35
CA GLN A 120 -5.65 4.46 -18.01
C GLN A 120 -5.36 5.93 -18.30
N SER A 121 -4.78 6.66 -17.36
CA SER A 121 -4.53 8.10 -17.47
C SER A 121 -3.36 8.44 -18.40
N TYR A 122 -2.31 7.61 -18.38
CA TYR A 122 -1.06 7.90 -19.11
C TYR A 122 -0.85 6.99 -20.32
N GLY A 123 -1.77 6.07 -20.57
CA GLY A 123 -1.78 5.16 -21.72
C GLY A 123 -1.12 3.80 -21.45
N PRO A 124 -1.43 2.79 -22.28
CA PRO A 124 -1.05 1.37 -22.06
C PRO A 124 0.46 1.11 -22.13
N GLY A 125 1.23 2.02 -22.75
CA GLY A 125 2.71 1.93 -22.79
C GLY A 125 3.39 2.45 -21.51
N THR A 126 2.63 2.88 -20.51
CA THR A 126 3.18 3.34 -19.24
C THR A 126 3.59 2.15 -18.37
N ARG A 127 4.81 2.21 -17.82
CA ARG A 127 5.27 1.29 -16.79
C ARG A 127 4.96 1.84 -15.42
N VAL A 128 4.37 1.01 -14.58
CA VAL A 128 4.04 1.39 -13.21
C VAL A 128 4.91 0.58 -12.26
N VAL A 129 5.75 1.28 -11.51
CA VAL A 129 6.58 0.70 -10.45
C VAL A 129 5.96 1.08 -9.11
N PHE A 130 5.61 0.09 -8.31
CA PHE A 130 5.18 0.35 -6.94
C PHE A 130 6.38 0.38 -6.00
N ALA A 131 6.43 1.33 -5.07
CA ALA A 131 7.37 1.27 -3.96
C ALA A 131 6.66 1.36 -2.61
N GLY A 132 7.04 0.46 -1.68
CA GLY A 132 6.41 0.36 -0.38
C GLY A 132 7.15 -0.53 0.61
N PRO A 133 6.69 -0.61 1.86
CA PRO A 133 7.37 -1.35 2.93
C PRO A 133 7.10 -2.87 2.90
N CYS A 134 6.36 -3.37 1.91
CA CYS A 134 5.81 -4.72 1.92
C CYS A 134 6.45 -5.62 0.86
N ILE A 135 7.12 -6.69 1.27
CA ILE A 135 7.70 -7.68 0.35
C ILE A 135 6.64 -8.55 -0.36
N ALA A 136 5.50 -8.81 0.30
CA ALA A 136 4.42 -9.62 -0.30
C ALA A 136 3.73 -8.93 -1.49
N LYS A 137 3.94 -7.63 -1.68
CA LYS A 137 3.48 -6.89 -2.86
C LYS A 137 4.17 -7.34 -4.15
N LYS A 138 5.39 -7.91 -4.07
CA LYS A 138 6.07 -8.51 -5.22
C LYS A 138 5.30 -9.74 -5.74
N ASP A 139 4.83 -10.59 -4.83
CA ASP A 139 4.01 -11.76 -5.15
C ASP A 139 2.64 -11.37 -5.70
N GLU A 140 2.00 -10.35 -5.10
CA GLU A 140 0.72 -9.83 -5.58
C GLU A 140 0.84 -9.24 -7.00
N ALA A 141 1.89 -8.47 -7.30
CA ALA A 141 2.10 -7.90 -8.62
C ALA A 141 2.37 -8.98 -9.69
N ALA A 142 2.99 -10.10 -9.31
CA ALA A 142 3.26 -11.23 -10.19
C ALA A 142 2.04 -12.15 -10.41
N ASP A 143 0.93 -11.94 -9.68
CA ASP A 143 -0.26 -12.77 -9.81
C ASP A 143 -0.97 -12.48 -11.16
N ILE A 144 -1.13 -13.54 -11.96
CA ILE A 144 -1.76 -13.47 -13.29
C ILE A 144 -3.18 -12.87 -13.26
N ARG A 145 -3.86 -12.92 -12.12
CA ARG A 145 -5.19 -12.32 -11.94
C ARG A 145 -5.19 -10.80 -12.10
N HIS A 146 -4.03 -10.15 -12.00
CA HIS A 146 -3.87 -8.71 -12.04
C HIS A 146 -3.41 -8.13 -13.39
N ASN A 147 -3.33 -8.95 -14.45
CA ASN A 147 -3.10 -8.51 -15.85
C ASN A 147 -1.92 -7.53 -16.03
N ASN A 148 -0.85 -7.68 -15.26
CA ASN A 148 0.33 -6.79 -15.30
C ASN A 148 0.02 -5.30 -15.04
N GLU A 149 -0.93 -4.96 -14.17
CA GLU A 149 -1.17 -3.57 -13.75
C GLU A 149 0.06 -2.92 -13.10
N ILE A 150 0.90 -3.73 -12.47
CA ILE A 150 2.18 -3.31 -11.86
C ILE A 150 3.31 -4.04 -12.58
N ASP A 151 4.28 -3.27 -13.08
CA ASP A 151 5.40 -3.83 -13.88
C ASP A 151 6.59 -4.22 -13.00
N ALA A 152 6.77 -3.59 -11.82
CA ALA A 152 7.81 -3.93 -10.85
C ALA A 152 7.43 -3.43 -9.44
N VAL A 153 8.02 -4.06 -8.42
CA VAL A 153 7.81 -3.68 -7.02
C VAL A 153 9.14 -3.48 -6.31
N LEU A 154 9.35 -2.30 -5.78
CA LEU A 154 10.50 -1.95 -4.93
C LEU A 154 10.08 -1.91 -3.47
N THR A 155 10.91 -2.42 -2.58
CA THR A 155 10.82 -2.09 -1.16
C THR A 155 11.42 -0.70 -0.90
N PHE A 156 11.10 -0.07 0.22
CA PHE A 156 11.76 1.18 0.60
C PHE A 156 13.25 0.99 0.88
N GLU A 157 13.63 -0.19 1.36
CA GLU A 157 15.03 -0.57 1.53
C GLU A 157 15.77 -0.56 0.17
N GLU A 158 15.16 -1.20 -0.87
CA GLU A 158 15.71 -1.22 -2.23
C GLU A 158 15.80 0.19 -2.83
N LEU A 159 14.74 0.99 -2.66
CA LEU A 159 14.71 2.38 -3.15
C LEU A 159 15.75 3.25 -2.46
N GLY A 160 15.87 3.14 -1.14
CA GLY A 160 16.87 3.87 -0.35
C GLY A 160 18.31 3.46 -0.69
N ALA A 161 18.56 2.17 -0.94
CA ALA A 161 19.86 1.68 -1.40
C ALA A 161 20.21 2.23 -2.79
N TRP A 162 19.23 2.28 -3.71
CA TRP A 162 19.42 2.85 -5.03
C TRP A 162 19.71 4.34 -5.00
N LEU A 163 19.01 5.13 -4.18
CA LEU A 163 19.31 6.56 -3.98
C LEU A 163 20.74 6.78 -3.50
N LYS A 164 21.22 5.95 -2.56
CA LYS A 164 22.60 6.00 -2.05
C LYS A 164 23.62 5.64 -3.13
N GLU A 165 23.35 4.62 -3.94
CA GLU A 165 24.21 4.20 -5.05
C GLU A 165 24.39 5.34 -6.07
N GLU A 166 23.32 6.07 -6.39
CA GLU A 166 23.35 7.18 -7.35
C GLU A 166 23.76 8.52 -6.70
N HIS A 167 24.13 8.53 -5.42
CA HIS A 167 24.51 9.73 -4.66
C HIS A 167 23.43 10.82 -4.64
N ILE A 168 22.15 10.44 -4.70
CA ILE A 168 21.00 11.35 -4.65
C ILE A 168 20.58 11.51 -3.19
N SER A 169 20.51 12.77 -2.72
CA SER A 169 19.93 13.13 -1.42
C SER A 169 18.69 13.99 -1.60
N PHE A 170 17.73 13.86 -0.70
CA PHE A 170 16.48 14.65 -0.75
C PHE A 170 16.79 16.15 -0.60
N ALA A 171 17.70 16.53 0.29
CA ALA A 171 18.05 17.93 0.54
C ALA A 171 18.61 18.66 -0.69
N ASN A 172 19.23 17.95 -1.62
CA ASN A 172 19.84 18.52 -2.82
C ASN A 172 19.02 18.26 -4.10
N ALA A 173 17.90 17.58 -3.98
CA ALA A 173 17.05 17.32 -5.14
C ALA A 173 16.27 18.59 -5.55
N GLU A 174 16.20 18.86 -6.84
CA GLU A 174 15.30 19.89 -7.36
C GLU A 174 13.86 19.53 -7.01
N SER A 175 13.10 20.50 -6.49
CA SER A 175 11.70 20.27 -6.14
C SER A 175 10.87 19.88 -7.37
N ALA A 176 10.04 18.85 -7.22
CA ALA A 176 9.10 18.43 -8.25
C ALA A 176 7.71 18.16 -7.65
N THR A 177 6.66 18.28 -8.46
CA THR A 177 5.29 18.01 -8.03
C THR A 177 4.93 16.55 -8.25
N PHE A 178 4.05 16.03 -7.41
CA PHE A 178 3.38 14.75 -7.66
C PHE A 178 2.46 14.88 -8.89
N LEU A 179 2.27 13.77 -9.61
CA LEU A 179 1.45 13.75 -10.83
C LEU A 179 -0.02 14.05 -10.54
N ASN A 180 -0.53 13.49 -9.45
CA ASN A 180 -1.93 13.64 -9.06
C ASN A 180 -2.03 14.05 -7.59
N PRO A 181 -2.99 14.91 -7.24
CA PRO A 181 -3.30 15.19 -5.84
C PRO A 181 -3.98 13.97 -5.21
N SER A 182 -3.55 13.56 -4.03
CA SER A 182 -4.23 12.51 -3.27
C SER A 182 -5.12 13.07 -2.17
N SER A 183 -6.19 12.35 -1.84
CA SER A 183 -7.03 12.70 -0.70
C SER A 183 -6.32 12.39 0.60
N LYS A 184 -6.25 13.39 1.49
CA LYS A 184 -5.46 13.38 2.72
C LYS A 184 -5.73 12.17 3.61
N ILE A 185 -6.98 11.88 3.93
CA ILE A 185 -7.37 10.77 4.85
C ILE A 185 -6.92 9.40 4.33
N LEU A 186 -6.77 9.23 3.02
CA LEU A 186 -6.38 7.96 2.40
C LEU A 186 -4.89 7.65 2.60
N ARG A 187 -4.10 8.64 3.01
CA ARG A 187 -2.71 8.46 3.44
C ARG A 187 -2.61 7.67 4.75
N MET A 188 -3.72 7.50 5.48
CA MET A 188 -3.79 6.69 6.70
C MET A 188 -3.74 5.17 6.46
N TYR A 189 -3.96 4.68 5.24
CA TYR A 189 -4.01 3.25 4.93
C TYR A 189 -2.86 2.39 5.46
N PRO A 190 -1.59 2.87 5.55
CA PRO A 190 -0.49 2.06 6.04
C PRO A 190 -0.41 1.92 7.56
N ILE A 191 -1.26 2.59 8.31
CA ILE A 191 -1.32 2.46 9.78
C ILE A 191 -2.60 1.75 10.21
N GLU A 192 -2.56 1.13 11.38
CA GLU A 192 -3.72 0.45 11.96
C GLU A 192 -4.91 1.41 12.13
N GLU A 193 -6.12 0.95 11.82
CA GLU A 193 -7.37 1.72 11.72
C GLU A 193 -7.44 2.71 10.53
N GLY A 194 -6.47 2.71 9.65
CA GLY A 194 -6.43 3.65 8.53
C GLY A 194 -7.52 3.41 7.49
N ILE A 195 -7.86 2.14 7.21
CA ILE A 195 -8.99 1.78 6.35
C ILE A 195 -10.30 2.19 7.01
N LEU A 196 -10.45 1.91 8.31
CA LEU A 196 -11.66 2.27 9.06
C LEU A 196 -11.86 3.79 9.12
N ALA A 197 -10.80 4.57 9.32
CA ALA A 197 -10.85 6.03 9.28
C ALA A 197 -11.31 6.53 7.91
N SER A 198 -10.79 5.94 6.84
CA SER A 198 -11.16 6.28 5.46
C SER A 198 -12.62 5.94 5.17
N LEU A 199 -13.13 4.80 5.65
CA LEU A 199 -14.55 4.44 5.52
C LEU A 199 -15.47 5.43 6.26
N ARG A 200 -15.15 5.76 7.51
CA ARG A 200 -15.92 6.74 8.30
C ARG A 200 -15.97 8.10 7.62
N SER A 201 -14.92 8.50 6.93
CA SER A 201 -14.87 9.78 6.22
C SER A 201 -15.78 9.85 4.99
N ARG A 202 -16.25 8.71 4.47
CA ARG A 202 -17.17 8.67 3.32
C ARG A 202 -18.65 8.84 3.67
N GLY A 203 -19.00 8.74 4.94
CA GLY A 203 -20.38 8.90 5.39
C GLY A 203 -20.94 7.70 6.14
N ASP A 204 -22.23 7.47 5.98
CA ASP A 204 -22.95 6.43 6.72
C ASP A 204 -22.47 5.02 6.32
N ILE A 205 -22.09 4.24 7.32
CA ILE A 205 -21.68 2.84 7.21
C ILE A 205 -22.76 1.86 7.69
N GLY A 206 -23.96 2.36 8.00
CA GLY A 206 -25.05 1.55 8.55
C GLY A 206 -24.72 1.00 9.93
N ASP A 207 -25.19 -0.21 10.21
CA ASP A 207 -25.01 -0.91 11.50
C ASP A 207 -23.79 -1.85 11.51
N TRP A 208 -22.89 -1.75 10.53
CA TRP A 208 -21.66 -2.53 10.49
C TRP A 208 -20.75 -2.26 11.69
N LYS A 209 -20.36 -3.35 12.36
CA LYS A 209 -19.35 -3.30 13.44
C LYS A 209 -17.96 -3.23 12.82
N LEU A 210 -17.18 -2.22 13.18
CA LEU A 210 -15.83 -2.03 12.66
C LEU A 210 -14.79 -2.66 13.60
N LEU A 211 -13.93 -3.52 13.06
CA LEU A 211 -12.87 -4.19 13.79
C LEU A 211 -11.54 -4.01 13.06
N SER A 212 -10.48 -3.64 13.77
CA SER A 212 -9.11 -3.61 13.27
C SER A 212 -8.26 -4.65 13.95
N VAL A 213 -7.50 -5.42 13.17
CA VAL A 213 -6.62 -6.48 13.64
C VAL A 213 -5.26 -6.40 12.96
N SER A 214 -4.19 -6.39 13.73
CA SER A 214 -2.83 -6.36 13.21
C SER A 214 -1.88 -7.31 13.93
N GLY A 215 -0.95 -7.91 13.16
CA GLY A 215 0.00 -8.89 13.64
C GLY A 215 -0.43 -10.33 13.38
N SER A 216 0.52 -11.20 13.02
CA SER A 216 0.27 -12.58 12.57
C SER A 216 -0.51 -13.43 13.57
N GLY A 217 -0.20 -13.34 14.86
CA GLY A 217 -0.93 -14.09 15.91
C GLY A 217 -2.38 -13.65 15.98
N ALA A 218 -2.65 -12.34 16.02
CA ALA A 218 -4.00 -11.80 16.08
C ALA A 218 -4.82 -12.13 14.82
N CYS A 219 -4.19 -12.12 13.63
CA CYS A 219 -4.83 -12.54 12.38
C CYS A 219 -5.28 -14.02 12.45
N ILE A 220 -4.43 -14.90 12.96
CA ILE A 220 -4.74 -16.31 13.13
C ILE A 220 -5.90 -16.51 14.14
N ASP A 221 -5.84 -15.82 15.26
CA ASP A 221 -6.88 -15.92 16.30
C ASP A 221 -8.22 -15.37 15.81
N LEU A 222 -8.22 -14.29 15.02
CA LEU A 222 -9.41 -13.78 14.35
C LEU A 222 -10.01 -14.82 13.39
N CYS A 223 -9.20 -15.41 12.50
CA CYS A 223 -9.69 -16.41 11.56
C CYS A 223 -10.35 -17.59 12.29
N ARG A 224 -9.75 -18.07 13.39
CA ARG A 224 -10.34 -19.12 14.23
C ARG A 224 -11.66 -18.71 14.87
N ALA A 225 -11.77 -17.46 15.36
CA ALA A 225 -13.00 -16.95 15.94
C ALA A 225 -14.11 -16.85 14.87
N MET A 226 -13.76 -16.44 13.66
CA MET A 226 -14.71 -16.38 12.53
C MET A 226 -15.19 -17.78 12.12
N GLU A 227 -14.33 -18.79 12.06
CA GLU A 227 -14.73 -20.18 11.80
C GLU A 227 -15.68 -20.74 12.86
N ARG A 228 -15.51 -20.32 14.12
CA ARG A 228 -16.47 -20.67 15.21
C ARG A 228 -17.79 -19.88 15.16
N GLY A 229 -17.92 -18.93 14.21
CA GLY A 229 -19.12 -18.12 14.07
C GLY A 229 -19.29 -17.06 15.16
N GLU A 230 -18.22 -16.65 15.83
CA GLU A 230 -18.27 -15.65 16.90
C GLU A 230 -18.49 -14.21 16.39
N LEU A 231 -18.28 -13.98 15.10
CA LEU A 231 -18.41 -12.66 14.47
C LEU A 231 -19.57 -12.66 13.46
N ASP A 232 -20.34 -11.58 13.53
CA ASP A 232 -21.48 -11.35 12.65
C ASP A 232 -21.63 -9.84 12.38
N HIS A 233 -21.83 -9.51 11.10
CA HIS A 233 -22.01 -8.15 10.61
C HIS A 233 -20.84 -7.22 10.94
N CYS A 234 -19.61 -7.72 10.66
CA CYS A 234 -18.37 -6.99 10.91
C CYS A 234 -17.68 -6.61 9.59
N PHE A 235 -17.23 -5.35 9.47
CA PHE A 235 -16.17 -4.97 8.54
C PHE A 235 -14.83 -5.05 9.28
N ILE A 236 -13.91 -5.84 8.74
CA ILE A 236 -12.66 -6.19 9.40
C ILE A 236 -11.47 -5.65 8.59
N GLU A 237 -10.81 -4.63 9.13
CA GLU A 237 -9.49 -4.24 8.69
C GLU A 237 -8.48 -5.23 9.27
N ILE A 238 -7.70 -5.91 8.41
CA ILE A 238 -6.76 -6.92 8.85
C ILE A 238 -5.40 -6.77 8.18
N ASN A 239 -4.34 -6.74 9.00
CA ASN A 239 -2.97 -6.53 8.57
C ASN A 239 -2.02 -7.56 9.18
N MET A 240 -1.22 -8.27 8.35
CA MET A 240 -0.22 -9.23 8.84
C MET A 240 0.88 -8.56 9.68
N CYS A 241 1.27 -7.34 9.33
CA CYS A 241 2.27 -6.58 10.06
C CYS A 241 1.65 -5.89 11.27
N ARG A 242 2.29 -5.99 12.43
CA ARG A 242 1.84 -5.34 13.67
C ARG A 242 1.86 -3.82 13.50
N ASP A 243 0.80 -3.15 13.96
CA ASP A 243 0.58 -1.70 13.86
C ASP A 243 0.41 -1.17 12.40
N GLY A 244 0.25 -2.06 11.42
CA GLY A 244 0.01 -1.75 10.01
C GLY A 244 1.23 -1.89 9.09
N CYS A 245 1.04 -1.56 7.82
CA CYS A 245 2.05 -1.73 6.76
C CYS A 245 3.31 -0.87 6.98
N VAL A 246 3.21 0.24 7.70
CA VAL A 246 4.37 1.11 8.04
C VAL A 246 5.51 0.32 8.69
N ASN A 247 5.19 -0.78 9.38
CA ASN A 247 6.16 -1.71 9.98
C ASN A 247 6.45 -2.93 9.11
N GLY A 248 6.19 -2.84 7.82
CA GLY A 248 6.49 -3.90 6.86
C GLY A 248 7.98 -4.22 6.80
N PRO A 249 8.34 -5.48 6.46
CA PRO A 249 9.74 -5.93 6.48
C PRO A 249 10.64 -5.25 5.45
N GLY A 250 10.07 -4.53 4.48
CA GLY A 250 10.82 -3.74 3.48
C GLY A 250 10.85 -2.24 3.78
N SER A 251 10.54 -1.81 5.01
CA SER A 251 10.54 -0.38 5.38
C SER A 251 11.93 0.27 5.36
N GLY A 252 13.00 -0.50 5.60
CA GLY A 252 14.38 -0.04 5.50
C GLY A 252 14.79 1.01 6.56
N THR A 253 14.01 1.19 7.60
CA THR A 253 14.22 2.27 8.57
C THR A 253 14.77 1.74 9.89
N ASP A 254 16.10 1.74 10.01
CA ASP A 254 16.77 1.62 11.31
C ASP A 254 16.80 2.97 12.06
N THR A 255 16.46 4.08 11.40
CA THR A 255 16.64 5.44 11.92
C THR A 255 15.39 6.06 12.55
N VAL A 256 14.19 5.64 12.13
CA VAL A 256 12.91 6.18 12.63
C VAL A 256 12.13 5.09 13.34
N SER A 257 11.77 5.32 14.60
CA SER A 257 10.95 4.36 15.32
C SER A 257 9.56 4.23 14.67
N ARG A 258 8.97 3.02 14.71
CA ARG A 258 7.61 2.77 14.23
C ARG A 258 6.55 3.73 14.80
N PHE A 259 6.76 4.21 16.01
CA PHE A 259 5.85 5.17 16.65
C PHE A 259 5.96 6.55 16.01
N ALA A 260 7.19 7.03 15.78
CA ALA A 260 7.43 8.29 15.09
C ALA A 260 6.93 8.24 13.64
N SER A 261 7.15 7.13 12.93
CA SER A 261 6.61 6.93 11.57
C SER A 261 5.09 7.04 11.53
N ARG A 262 4.38 6.43 12.49
CA ARG A 262 2.92 6.54 12.60
C ARG A 262 2.44 7.96 12.85
N VAL A 263 3.14 8.70 13.73
CA VAL A 263 2.82 10.11 14.01
C VAL A 263 3.01 10.94 12.74
N ARG A 264 4.17 10.85 12.09
CA ARG A 264 4.45 11.55 10.82
C ARG A 264 3.38 11.29 9.76
N ILE A 265 2.95 10.04 9.57
CA ILE A 265 1.91 9.71 8.59
C ILE A 265 0.57 10.33 8.97
N ARG A 266 0.20 10.33 10.26
CA ARG A 266 -1.02 11.00 10.72
C ARG A 266 -0.98 12.50 10.46
N ASP A 267 0.13 13.15 10.83
CA ASP A 267 0.30 14.58 10.60
C ASP A 267 0.16 14.89 9.11
N TYR A 268 0.86 14.15 8.25
CA TYR A 268 0.76 14.28 6.80
C TYR A 268 -0.67 14.05 6.24
N ALA A 269 -1.43 13.15 6.87
CA ALA A 269 -2.82 12.90 6.49
C ALA A 269 -3.77 14.02 6.90
N TYR A 270 -3.40 14.87 7.86
CA TYR A 270 -4.24 15.95 8.37
C TYR A 270 -3.66 17.35 8.09
N GLU A 271 -2.44 17.47 7.58
CA GLU A 271 -1.88 18.75 7.17
C GLU A 271 -2.73 19.40 6.06
N ASP A 272 -2.99 20.68 6.23
CA ASP A 272 -3.56 21.52 5.17
C ASP A 272 -2.48 21.81 4.14
N ALA A 273 -2.67 21.32 2.93
CA ALA A 273 -1.83 21.62 1.79
C ALA A 273 -2.15 23.00 1.23
#